data_95b1e571238dfda556544db6f3c81a83
#
_entry.id   95b1e571238dfda556544db6f3c81a83
#
_cell.length_a   1.000
_cell.length_b   1.000
_cell.length_c   1.000
_cell.angle_alpha   90.00
_cell.angle_beta   90.00
_cell.angle_gamma   90.00
#
_symmetry.space_group_name_H-M   'P 1'
#
loop_
_entity.id
_entity.type
_entity.pdbx_description
1 polymer ?
#
loop_
_entity_poly.entity_id
_entity_poly.type
_entity_poly.pdbx_seq_one_letter_code
_entity_poly.pdbx_strand_id
1 'polypeptide(L)'
;MTELAAVKAALKTQAVETPSWAYGNSGTRFKVFAQQGVPRTPQEKLDDAAQVHALTGVAPTVALHIPWDKVDDYAALAKHAEDRGVKLGAINSNTFQDDDYKLGSICHPEAAVRRKAVDHLLECVDIMDATGSADLKLWFADGTNYPGQDDIRARQDRLAEGLAEVYERLGDGQRMLLEYKFFEPAFYTTDVPDWGTAYAHCLKLGPKAQVVVDTGHHAPGTNIEFIVATLLREGKLGAFDFNSRFYADDDLMVGAADPFQLFRIMYEVIRGGGFTPDVAFMLDQCHNIEAKIPAIIRSVMNVQEATAKALLVDGEALAAAQAAGDVLAANAVIMDAYNTDVRPLLREVREEMGLDADPIAAYARSGWAQKIVAERVGGEQAGWGA
;
A
#
# COMPACT_ATOMS: atom_id res chain seq x y z
N MET A 1 1.32 -2.12 -32.16
CA MET A 1 2.12 -3.05 -31.30
C MET A 1 3.02 -2.24 -30.39
N THR A 2 2.87 -2.38 -29.09
CA THR A 2 3.75 -1.73 -28.11
C THR A 2 5.18 -2.24 -28.33
N GLU A 3 6.14 -1.34 -28.45
CA GLU A 3 7.54 -1.74 -28.64
C GLU A 3 8.04 -2.44 -27.37
N LEU A 4 8.53 -3.65 -27.47
CA LEU A 4 8.99 -4.47 -26.34
C LEU A 4 10.05 -3.76 -25.49
N ALA A 5 10.87 -2.93 -26.13
CA ALA A 5 11.87 -2.11 -25.46
C ALA A 5 11.23 -1.09 -24.48
N ALA A 6 10.09 -0.48 -24.86
CA ALA A 6 9.36 0.44 -23.99
C ALA A 6 8.74 -0.28 -22.78
N VAL A 7 8.20 -1.49 -22.99
CA VAL A 7 7.70 -2.35 -21.90
C VAL A 7 8.82 -2.69 -20.91
N LYS A 8 9.98 -3.13 -21.40
CA LYS A 8 11.15 -3.41 -20.54
C LYS A 8 11.61 -2.17 -19.78
N ALA A 9 11.66 -1.00 -20.43
CA ALA A 9 12.04 0.25 -19.79
C ALA A 9 11.08 0.61 -18.64
N ALA A 10 9.77 0.52 -18.88
CA ALA A 10 8.76 0.77 -17.85
C ALA A 10 8.89 -0.20 -16.65
N LEU A 11 9.11 -1.49 -16.91
CA LEU A 11 9.28 -2.50 -15.87
C LEU A 11 10.55 -2.29 -15.01
N LYS A 12 11.64 -1.75 -15.59
CA LYS A 12 12.87 -1.43 -14.87
C LYS A 12 12.72 -0.21 -13.97
N THR A 13 11.81 0.72 -14.29
CA THR A 13 11.58 1.94 -13.52
C THR A 13 10.40 1.82 -12.56
N GLN A 14 9.71 0.68 -12.55
CA GLN A 14 8.64 0.43 -11.59
C GLN A 14 9.17 0.56 -10.17
N ALA A 15 8.40 1.20 -9.30
CA ALA A 15 8.69 1.30 -7.87
C ALA A 15 7.50 0.74 -7.08
N VAL A 16 7.79 -0.21 -6.18
CA VAL A 16 6.80 -0.78 -5.27
C VAL A 16 7.31 -0.55 -3.85
N GLU A 17 6.57 0.21 -3.07
CA GLU A 17 6.88 0.45 -1.67
C GLU A 17 6.52 -0.76 -0.82
N THR A 18 7.37 -1.13 0.14
CA THR A 18 7.09 -2.21 1.06
C THR A 18 6.76 -1.66 2.46
N PRO A 19 5.76 -2.22 3.16
CA PRO A 19 5.41 -1.77 4.49
C PRO A 19 6.34 -2.36 5.54
N SER A 20 6.84 -1.54 6.47
CA SER A 20 7.72 -1.99 7.56
C SER A 20 7.10 -3.09 8.41
N TRP A 21 5.78 -3.01 8.62
CA TRP A 21 5.03 -3.95 9.46
C TRP A 21 4.89 -5.34 8.84
N ALA A 22 4.96 -5.47 7.53
CA ALA A 22 4.94 -6.79 6.89
C ALA A 22 6.17 -7.65 7.20
N TYR A 23 7.26 -7.08 7.69
CA TYR A 23 8.44 -7.81 8.14
C TYR A 23 8.32 -8.29 9.58
N GLY A 24 7.46 -7.67 10.41
CA GLY A 24 7.23 -8.00 11.80
C GLY A 24 6.33 -9.23 12.01
N ASN A 25 6.11 -9.58 13.28
CA ASN A 25 5.13 -10.59 13.63
C ASN A 25 3.72 -10.13 13.27
N SER A 26 2.90 -11.07 12.85
CA SER A 26 1.52 -10.85 12.47
C SER A 26 0.64 -12.02 12.93
N GLY A 27 -0.66 -11.86 12.81
CA GLY A 27 -1.59 -12.87 13.25
C GLY A 27 -3.00 -12.66 12.73
N THR A 28 -3.94 -13.16 13.50
CA THR A 28 -5.36 -12.96 13.28
C THR A 28 -5.90 -11.95 14.30
N ARG A 29 -7.18 -11.58 14.21
CA ARG A 29 -7.85 -10.79 15.26
C ARG A 29 -7.80 -11.44 16.67
N PHE A 30 -7.38 -12.69 16.76
CA PHE A 30 -7.36 -13.45 18.02
C PHE A 30 -5.98 -13.61 18.61
N LYS A 31 -4.92 -13.58 17.81
CA LYS A 31 -3.56 -13.79 18.27
C LYS A 31 -2.53 -13.38 17.23
N VAL A 32 -1.45 -12.76 17.69
CA VAL A 32 -0.21 -12.58 16.94
C VAL A 32 0.68 -13.80 17.13
N PHE A 33 1.20 -14.35 16.03
CA PHE A 33 2.08 -15.53 16.04
C PHE A 33 3.53 -15.12 15.86
N ALA A 34 4.38 -15.54 16.81
CA ALA A 34 5.80 -15.26 16.75
C ALA A 34 6.48 -16.15 15.68
N GLN A 35 7.31 -15.54 14.86
CA GLN A 35 8.20 -16.23 13.92
C GLN A 35 9.67 -15.95 14.29
N GLN A 36 10.56 -16.93 14.05
CA GLN A 36 11.98 -16.76 14.29
C GLN A 36 12.61 -15.82 13.26
N GLY A 37 13.57 -14.99 13.71
CA GLY A 37 14.32 -14.11 12.84
C GLY A 37 13.58 -12.86 12.40
N VAL A 38 12.35 -12.60 12.88
CA VAL A 38 11.66 -11.33 12.56
C VAL A 38 12.39 -10.14 13.19
N PRO A 39 12.30 -8.95 12.58
CA PRO A 39 12.89 -7.72 13.09
C PRO A 39 12.40 -7.36 14.48
N ARG A 40 13.31 -6.76 15.28
CA ARG A 40 13.04 -6.25 16.63
C ARG A 40 13.05 -4.72 16.67
N THR A 41 13.64 -4.10 15.65
CA THR A 41 13.82 -2.65 15.56
C THR A 41 13.48 -2.16 14.14
N PRO A 42 13.16 -0.86 13.96
CA PRO A 42 12.99 -0.29 12.63
C PRO A 42 14.20 -0.50 11.72
N GLN A 43 15.44 -0.44 12.24
CA GLN A 43 16.64 -0.70 11.46
C GLN A 43 16.70 -2.14 10.92
N GLU A 44 16.32 -3.13 11.73
CA GLU A 44 16.27 -4.52 11.28
C GLU A 44 15.17 -4.74 10.22
N LYS A 45 14.03 -3.98 10.29
CA LYS A 45 13.00 -3.98 9.24
C LYS A 45 13.56 -3.43 7.92
N LEU A 46 14.33 -2.35 7.98
CA LEU A 46 14.99 -1.77 6.82
C LEU A 46 16.05 -2.69 6.22
N ASP A 47 16.82 -3.42 7.07
CA ASP A 47 17.76 -4.43 6.60
C ASP A 47 17.08 -5.55 5.81
N ASP A 48 15.89 -6.00 6.25
CA ASP A 48 15.10 -7.01 5.55
C ASP A 48 14.48 -6.45 4.24
N ALA A 49 13.99 -5.21 4.27
CA ALA A 49 13.47 -4.54 3.07
C ALA A 49 14.56 -4.35 2.00
N ALA A 50 15.77 -4.05 2.44
CA ALA A 50 16.93 -3.96 1.55
C ALA A 50 17.23 -5.28 0.83
N GLN A 51 16.98 -6.45 1.45
CA GLN A 51 17.08 -7.74 0.76
C GLN A 51 16.03 -7.87 -0.34
N VAL A 52 14.80 -7.42 -0.09
CA VAL A 52 13.74 -7.43 -1.13
C VAL A 52 14.16 -6.55 -2.30
N HIS A 53 14.61 -5.32 -2.03
CA HIS A 53 15.06 -4.42 -3.09
C HIS A 53 16.26 -4.96 -3.86
N ALA A 54 17.29 -5.45 -3.18
CA ALA A 54 18.49 -6.00 -3.80
C ALA A 54 18.19 -7.19 -4.72
N LEU A 55 17.15 -7.97 -4.44
CA LEU A 55 16.77 -9.15 -5.22
C LEU A 55 15.75 -8.85 -6.33
N THR A 56 14.91 -7.84 -6.15
CA THR A 56 13.85 -7.49 -7.13
C THR A 56 14.20 -6.29 -8.00
N GLY A 57 15.03 -5.37 -7.49
CA GLY A 57 15.43 -4.12 -8.13
C GLY A 57 14.36 -3.03 -8.17
N VAL A 58 13.14 -3.32 -7.70
CA VAL A 58 11.96 -2.44 -7.86
C VAL A 58 11.22 -2.15 -6.55
N ALA A 59 11.84 -2.41 -5.40
CA ALA A 59 11.28 -2.09 -4.08
C ALA A 59 12.15 -1.06 -3.33
N PRO A 60 12.28 0.18 -3.85
CA PRO A 60 13.27 1.13 -3.37
C PRO A 60 12.88 1.87 -2.09
N THR A 61 11.63 1.78 -1.65
CA THR A 61 11.11 2.55 -0.51
C THR A 61 10.41 1.66 0.52
N VAL A 62 10.42 2.12 1.78
CA VAL A 62 9.81 1.43 2.92
C VAL A 62 8.91 2.41 3.67
N ALA A 63 7.62 2.10 3.74
CA ALA A 63 6.66 2.86 4.53
C ALA A 63 6.87 2.57 6.02
N LEU A 64 6.81 3.61 6.85
CA LEU A 64 6.85 3.50 8.31
C LEU A 64 5.45 3.59 8.90
N HIS A 65 5.25 2.96 10.05
CA HIS A 65 4.02 3.06 10.84
C HIS A 65 4.32 3.58 12.24
N ILE A 66 3.77 4.73 12.59
CA ILE A 66 4.03 5.41 13.86
C ILE A 66 2.89 5.13 14.83
N PRO A 67 3.17 4.60 16.05
CA PRO A 67 4.47 4.52 16.75
C PRO A 67 5.25 3.20 16.59
N TRP A 68 4.82 2.24 15.80
CA TRP A 68 5.52 0.94 15.68
C TRP A 68 6.97 1.05 15.21
N ASP A 69 7.29 2.11 14.45
CA ASP A 69 8.63 2.42 13.96
C ASP A 69 9.22 3.67 14.63
N LYS A 70 8.74 4.01 15.84
CA LYS A 70 9.22 5.19 16.54
C LYS A 70 10.70 5.04 16.94
N VAL A 71 11.47 6.08 16.66
CA VAL A 71 12.89 6.21 17.04
C VAL A 71 13.13 7.62 17.56
N ASP A 72 14.23 7.82 18.30
CA ASP A 72 14.62 9.14 18.81
C ASP A 72 15.23 10.03 17.71
N ASP A 73 15.82 9.42 16.66
CA ASP A 73 16.52 10.12 15.59
C ASP A 73 16.12 9.56 14.22
N TYR A 74 15.13 10.21 13.59
CA TYR A 74 14.65 9.84 12.25
C TYR A 74 15.64 10.15 11.14
N ALA A 75 16.52 11.14 11.31
CA ALA A 75 17.56 11.44 10.33
C ALA A 75 18.61 10.32 10.30
N ALA A 76 18.95 9.76 11.48
CA ALA A 76 19.81 8.59 11.56
C ALA A 76 19.14 7.35 10.95
N LEU A 77 17.82 7.18 11.11
CA LEU A 77 17.06 6.09 10.50
C LEU A 77 17.03 6.21 8.97
N ALA A 78 16.79 7.42 8.44
CA ALA A 78 16.83 7.69 7.01
C ALA A 78 18.20 7.40 6.41
N LYS A 79 19.27 7.83 7.10
CA LYS A 79 20.64 7.50 6.69
C LYS A 79 20.91 5.99 6.71
N HIS A 80 20.43 5.26 7.72
CA HIS A 80 20.55 3.80 7.76
C HIS A 80 19.88 3.16 6.54
N ALA A 81 18.68 3.61 6.16
CA ALA A 81 17.99 3.12 4.97
C ALA A 81 18.82 3.37 3.69
N GLU A 82 19.34 4.59 3.52
CA GLU A 82 20.18 4.95 2.36
C GLU A 82 21.45 4.10 2.29
N ASP A 83 22.12 3.87 3.43
CA ASP A 83 23.33 3.03 3.51
C ASP A 83 23.03 1.56 3.14
N ARG A 84 21.75 1.13 3.15
CA ARG A 84 21.27 -0.19 2.73
C ARG A 84 20.71 -0.20 1.29
N GLY A 85 20.66 0.95 0.63
CA GLY A 85 20.15 1.09 -0.75
C GLY A 85 18.64 1.22 -0.86
N VAL A 86 17.95 1.51 0.24
CA VAL A 86 16.51 1.84 0.26
C VAL A 86 16.28 3.22 0.85
N LYS A 87 15.07 3.74 0.76
CA LYS A 87 14.68 5.04 1.34
C LYS A 87 13.44 4.87 2.20
N LEU A 88 13.24 5.81 3.13
CA LEU A 88 11.98 5.91 3.83
C LEU A 88 10.92 6.46 2.88
N GLY A 89 9.76 5.83 2.88
CA GLY A 89 8.61 6.15 2.05
C GLY A 89 7.51 6.86 2.83
N ALA A 90 6.25 6.42 2.67
CA ALA A 90 5.11 7.00 3.35
C ALA A 90 5.21 6.87 4.88
N ILE A 91 4.63 7.86 5.58
CA ILE A 91 4.39 7.79 7.03
C ILE A 91 2.93 7.45 7.26
N ASN A 92 2.68 6.34 7.97
CA ASN A 92 1.37 5.85 8.34
C ASN A 92 1.11 6.13 9.82
N SER A 93 -0.08 6.65 10.14
CA SER A 93 -0.47 6.97 11.52
C SER A 93 -1.20 5.81 12.19
N ASN A 94 -1.07 5.72 13.51
CA ASN A 94 -1.85 4.80 14.34
C ASN A 94 -2.84 5.58 15.20
N THR A 95 -4.08 5.61 14.77
CA THR A 95 -5.20 6.23 15.46
C THR A 95 -6.24 5.20 15.89
N PHE A 96 -5.80 3.95 16.17
CA PHE A 96 -6.72 2.83 16.42
C PHE A 96 -6.32 1.89 17.58
N GLN A 97 -5.09 1.96 18.09
CA GLN A 97 -4.63 1.06 19.16
C GLN A 97 -4.67 1.66 20.58
N ASP A 98 -4.81 2.98 20.70
CA ASP A 98 -4.88 3.61 22.01
C ASP A 98 -6.23 3.33 22.68
N ASP A 99 -6.23 3.07 23.99
CA ASP A 99 -7.44 2.77 24.78
C ASP A 99 -8.48 3.89 24.73
N ASP A 100 -8.05 5.16 24.57
CA ASP A 100 -8.94 6.30 24.44
C ASP A 100 -9.74 6.26 23.12
N TYR A 101 -9.27 5.57 22.08
CA TYR A 101 -9.91 5.55 20.75
C TYR A 101 -11.08 4.57 20.63
N LYS A 102 -11.55 4.01 21.73
CA LYS A 102 -12.66 3.06 21.77
C LYS A 102 -13.96 3.55 21.11
N LEU A 103 -14.22 4.87 21.13
CA LEU A 103 -15.37 5.49 20.46
C LEU A 103 -14.99 6.27 19.19
N GLY A 104 -13.79 6.07 18.70
CA GLY A 104 -13.18 6.78 17.59
C GLY A 104 -11.98 7.63 18.04
N SER A 105 -11.19 8.07 17.11
CA SER A 105 -10.02 8.93 17.29
C SER A 105 -10.34 10.39 16.94
N ILE A 106 -10.17 10.75 15.70
CA ILE A 106 -10.47 12.08 15.15
C ILE A 106 -11.98 12.39 15.14
N CYS A 107 -12.84 11.35 15.14
CA CYS A 107 -14.30 11.46 15.20
C CYS A 107 -14.87 11.34 16.63
N HIS A 108 -14.02 11.17 17.66
CA HIS A 108 -14.45 10.96 19.04
C HIS A 108 -15.34 12.10 19.56
N PRO A 109 -16.41 11.82 20.35
CA PRO A 109 -17.27 12.87 20.92
C PRO A 109 -16.51 13.83 21.86
N GLU A 110 -15.51 13.35 22.62
CA GLU A 110 -14.72 14.15 23.51
C GLU A 110 -13.62 14.92 22.78
N ALA A 111 -13.59 16.26 22.95
CA ALA A 111 -12.61 17.12 22.29
C ALA A 111 -11.15 16.80 22.65
N ALA A 112 -10.90 16.39 23.91
CA ALA A 112 -9.55 16.03 24.35
C ALA A 112 -8.98 14.81 23.61
N VAL A 113 -9.81 13.79 23.33
CA VAL A 113 -9.41 12.61 22.57
C VAL A 113 -9.17 12.97 21.11
N ARG A 114 -10.04 13.79 20.49
CA ARG A 114 -9.80 14.31 19.14
C ARG A 114 -8.49 15.09 19.03
N ARG A 115 -8.20 15.93 20.04
CA ARG A 115 -6.94 16.69 20.08
C ARG A 115 -5.73 15.75 20.12
N LYS A 116 -5.76 14.72 20.99
CA LYS A 116 -4.71 13.69 21.06
C LYS A 116 -4.48 13.02 19.69
N ALA A 117 -5.55 12.65 18.99
CA ALA A 117 -5.45 12.04 17.66
C ALA A 117 -4.84 13.00 16.64
N VAL A 118 -5.32 14.25 16.58
CA VAL A 118 -4.77 15.27 15.66
C VAL A 118 -3.31 15.59 15.98
N ASP A 119 -2.93 15.68 17.27
CA ASP A 119 -1.53 15.88 17.69
C ASP A 119 -0.62 14.75 17.18
N HIS A 120 -1.10 13.49 17.23
CA HIS A 120 -0.37 12.37 16.66
C HIS A 120 -0.23 12.47 15.12
N LEU A 121 -1.27 12.91 14.41
CA LEU A 121 -1.19 13.14 12.97
C LEU A 121 -0.19 14.27 12.63
N LEU A 122 -0.15 15.33 13.45
CA LEU A 122 0.83 16.40 13.31
C LEU A 122 2.26 15.92 13.62
N GLU A 123 2.45 15.04 14.64
CA GLU A 123 3.74 14.35 14.87
C GLU A 123 4.19 13.58 13.62
N CYS A 124 3.25 12.89 12.93
CA CYS A 124 3.58 12.19 11.68
C CYS A 124 4.06 13.16 10.58
N VAL A 125 3.48 14.37 10.49
CA VAL A 125 3.97 15.40 9.54
C VAL A 125 5.36 15.89 9.93
N ASP A 126 5.64 16.08 11.22
CA ASP A 126 7.00 16.44 11.70
C ASP A 126 8.02 15.34 11.37
N ILE A 127 7.62 14.06 11.44
CA ILE A 127 8.44 12.93 11.02
C ILE A 127 8.68 12.96 9.50
N MET A 128 7.67 13.30 8.70
CA MET A 128 7.86 13.50 7.24
C MET A 128 8.92 14.57 6.95
N ASP A 129 8.89 15.68 7.67
CA ASP A 129 9.90 16.74 7.55
C ASP A 129 11.31 16.22 7.87
N ALA A 130 11.43 15.38 8.91
CA ALA A 130 12.72 14.82 9.35
C ALA A 130 13.26 13.72 8.42
N THR A 131 12.39 13.01 7.72
CA THR A 131 12.74 11.86 6.85
C THR A 131 12.79 12.22 5.38
N GLY A 132 12.24 13.37 4.98
CA GLY A 132 12.03 13.73 3.58
C GLY A 132 10.90 12.95 2.91
N SER A 133 10.00 12.34 3.69
CA SER A 133 8.83 11.62 3.18
C SER A 133 7.81 12.58 2.58
N ALA A 134 7.20 12.20 1.45
CA ALA A 134 6.23 13.02 0.76
C ALA A 134 4.77 12.69 1.12
N ASP A 135 4.51 11.48 1.60
CA ASP A 135 3.16 10.95 1.75
C ASP A 135 2.81 10.69 3.22
N LEU A 136 1.73 11.33 3.69
CA LEU A 136 1.05 11.01 4.94
C LEU A 136 -0.14 10.11 4.63
N LYS A 137 -0.10 8.85 5.00
CA LYS A 137 -1.21 7.91 4.84
C LYS A 137 -2.08 7.87 6.08
N LEU A 138 -3.37 8.04 5.89
CA LEU A 138 -4.37 8.11 6.94
C LEU A 138 -5.46 7.07 6.70
N TRP A 139 -5.40 5.99 7.47
CA TRP A 139 -6.50 5.08 7.68
C TRP A 139 -7.07 5.27 9.09
N PHE A 140 -8.40 5.34 9.20
CA PHE A 140 -9.10 5.50 10.46
C PHE A 140 -9.97 4.28 10.76
N ALA A 141 -9.78 3.71 11.95
CA ALA A 141 -10.66 2.67 12.48
C ALA A 141 -11.98 3.24 13.03
N ASP A 142 -12.16 4.55 12.93
CA ASP A 142 -13.31 5.30 13.43
C ASP A 142 -14.63 4.82 12.78
N GLY A 143 -15.67 4.75 13.60
CA GLY A 143 -16.98 4.32 13.15
C GLY A 143 -17.92 3.99 14.31
N THR A 144 -19.03 3.34 14.00
CA THR A 144 -20.03 2.90 14.98
C THR A 144 -20.43 1.46 14.77
N ASN A 145 -20.86 0.77 15.84
CA ASN A 145 -21.30 -0.62 15.79
C ASN A 145 -22.83 -0.75 15.77
N TYR A 146 -23.56 0.31 16.16
CA TYR A 146 -25.01 0.26 16.28
C TYR A 146 -25.65 1.57 15.80
N PRO A 147 -26.85 1.50 15.17
CA PRO A 147 -27.67 2.68 14.93
C PRO A 147 -27.92 3.45 16.22
N GLY A 148 -27.71 4.78 16.20
CA GLY A 148 -27.93 5.65 17.37
C GLY A 148 -26.77 5.69 18.37
N GLN A 149 -25.67 5.00 18.11
CA GLN A 149 -24.46 5.07 18.97
C GLN A 149 -23.88 6.49 18.99
N ASP A 150 -23.86 7.19 17.88
CA ASP A 150 -23.44 8.58 17.73
C ASP A 150 -24.17 9.24 16.55
N ASP A 151 -24.15 10.57 16.45
CA ASP A 151 -24.68 11.29 15.30
C ASP A 151 -23.68 11.22 14.13
N ILE A 152 -24.09 10.57 13.04
CA ILE A 152 -23.24 10.38 11.86
C ILE A 152 -22.78 11.71 11.25
N ARG A 153 -23.65 12.75 11.24
CA ARG A 153 -23.27 14.07 10.70
C ARG A 153 -22.24 14.75 11.57
N ALA A 154 -22.43 14.72 12.89
CA ALA A 154 -21.45 15.27 13.83
C ALA A 154 -20.09 14.55 13.76
N ARG A 155 -20.08 13.24 13.47
CA ARG A 155 -18.83 12.50 13.20
C ARG A 155 -18.15 12.99 11.95
N GLN A 156 -18.89 13.18 10.87
CA GLN A 156 -18.35 13.70 9.60
C GLN A 156 -17.84 15.15 9.74
N ASP A 157 -18.51 15.99 10.54
CA ASP A 157 -18.03 17.35 10.82
C ASP A 157 -16.70 17.31 11.59
N ARG A 158 -16.59 16.49 12.63
CA ARG A 158 -15.36 16.31 13.42
C ARG A 158 -14.20 15.76 12.55
N LEU A 159 -14.48 14.78 11.67
CA LEU A 159 -13.51 14.26 10.71
C LEU A 159 -12.99 15.37 9.80
N ALA A 160 -13.91 16.15 9.22
CA ALA A 160 -13.56 17.22 8.30
C ALA A 160 -12.71 18.31 8.99
N GLU A 161 -13.05 18.69 10.23
CA GLU A 161 -12.29 19.67 11.04
C GLU A 161 -10.87 19.18 11.31
N GLY A 162 -10.69 17.94 11.76
CA GLY A 162 -9.37 17.39 12.06
C GLY A 162 -8.51 17.19 10.83
N LEU A 163 -9.10 16.70 9.74
CA LEU A 163 -8.37 16.55 8.45
C LEU A 163 -7.93 17.92 7.92
N ALA A 164 -8.75 18.97 8.04
CA ALA A 164 -8.39 20.31 7.60
C ALA A 164 -7.17 20.87 8.37
N GLU A 165 -7.13 20.69 9.69
CA GLU A 165 -5.99 21.13 10.52
C GLU A 165 -4.69 20.45 10.11
N VAL A 166 -4.72 19.13 9.89
CA VAL A 166 -3.54 18.37 9.45
C VAL A 166 -3.13 18.76 8.03
N TYR A 167 -4.10 18.97 7.14
CA TYR A 167 -3.85 19.40 5.76
C TYR A 167 -3.13 20.75 5.67
N GLU A 168 -3.51 21.71 6.52
CA GLU A 168 -2.88 23.04 6.59
C GLU A 168 -1.40 22.96 7.04
N ARG A 169 -1.01 21.93 7.79
CA ARG A 169 0.37 21.72 8.27
C ARG A 169 1.29 21.15 7.18
N LEU A 170 0.73 20.54 6.13
CA LEU A 170 1.54 19.92 5.07
C LEU A 170 2.38 20.95 4.32
N GLY A 171 3.67 20.66 4.20
CA GLY A 171 4.62 21.44 3.41
C GLY A 171 4.43 21.35 1.88
N ASP A 172 5.28 22.06 1.15
CA ASP A 172 5.35 21.92 -0.29
C ASP A 172 5.88 20.54 -0.67
N GLY A 173 5.21 19.88 -1.62
CA GLY A 173 5.57 18.53 -2.06
C GLY A 173 5.09 17.39 -1.14
N GLN A 174 4.44 17.71 -0.01
CA GLN A 174 3.79 16.72 0.84
C GLN A 174 2.33 16.53 0.47
N ARG A 175 1.83 15.30 0.64
CA ARG A 175 0.44 14.92 0.34
C ARG A 175 -0.20 14.22 1.53
N MET A 176 -1.51 14.40 1.67
CA MET A 176 -2.38 13.60 2.52
C MET A 176 -3.06 12.55 1.67
N LEU A 177 -2.87 11.30 2.00
CA LEU A 177 -3.44 10.15 1.33
C LEU A 177 -4.50 9.51 2.24
N LEU A 178 -5.79 9.74 1.90
CA LEU A 178 -6.91 9.27 2.70
C LEU A 178 -7.39 7.91 2.20
N GLU A 179 -7.33 6.94 3.07
CA GLU A 179 -7.73 5.57 2.85
C GLU A 179 -9.13 5.31 3.40
N TYR A 180 -9.91 4.51 2.71
CA TYR A 180 -11.26 4.10 3.09
C TYR A 180 -11.33 2.61 3.36
N LYS A 181 -12.29 2.20 4.21
CA LYS A 181 -12.57 0.80 4.49
C LYS A 181 -14.07 0.62 4.75
N PHE A 182 -14.70 -0.34 4.07
CA PHE A 182 -16.16 -0.46 4.09
C PHE A 182 -16.73 -1.01 5.41
N PHE A 183 -15.93 -1.75 6.20
CA PHE A 183 -16.27 -2.21 7.54
C PHE A 183 -15.00 -2.63 8.29
N GLU A 184 -15.11 -2.87 9.62
CA GLU A 184 -14.05 -3.31 10.50
C GLU A 184 -12.99 -2.23 10.79
N PRO A 185 -12.67 -2.00 12.09
CA PRO A 185 -13.25 -2.67 13.26
C PRO A 185 -14.64 -2.20 13.66
N ALA A 186 -15.19 -1.19 13.01
CA ALA A 186 -16.57 -0.75 13.18
C ALA A 186 -17.50 -1.51 12.21
N PHE A 187 -18.63 -2.02 12.72
CA PHE A 187 -19.47 -3.00 12.01
C PHE A 187 -20.81 -2.48 11.53
N TYR A 188 -21.31 -1.36 12.08
CA TYR A 188 -22.49 -0.68 11.52
C TYR A 188 -22.09 0.26 10.39
N THR A 189 -21.12 1.15 10.63
CA THR A 189 -20.45 1.96 9.62
C THR A 189 -19.08 2.41 10.09
N THR A 190 -18.10 2.43 9.19
CA THR A 190 -16.88 3.22 9.36
C THR A 190 -17.17 4.67 8.97
N ASP A 191 -16.35 5.62 9.40
CA ASP A 191 -16.57 7.04 9.08
C ASP A 191 -16.06 7.40 7.66
N VAL A 192 -15.17 6.60 7.09
CA VAL A 192 -14.74 6.67 5.69
C VAL A 192 -15.02 5.31 5.01
N PRO A 193 -16.29 4.99 4.70
CA PRO A 193 -16.68 3.64 4.31
C PRO A 193 -16.36 3.27 2.86
N ASP A 194 -16.17 4.26 1.99
CA ASP A 194 -16.02 4.05 0.55
C ASP A 194 -15.18 5.15 -0.12
N TRP A 195 -14.75 4.86 -1.35
CA TRP A 195 -13.98 5.78 -2.15
C TRP A 195 -14.68 7.12 -2.42
N GLY A 196 -16.00 7.15 -2.52
CA GLY A 196 -16.76 8.37 -2.76
C GLY A 196 -16.74 9.30 -1.56
N THR A 197 -16.80 8.77 -0.35
CA THR A 197 -16.61 9.53 0.90
C THR A 197 -15.21 10.08 1.02
N ALA A 198 -14.17 9.25 0.79
CA ALA A 198 -12.77 9.70 0.78
C ALA A 198 -12.54 10.79 -0.29
N TYR A 199 -13.04 10.58 -1.50
CA TYR A 199 -12.98 11.54 -2.60
C TYR A 199 -13.63 12.87 -2.24
N ALA A 200 -14.81 12.86 -1.61
CA ALA A 200 -15.51 14.08 -1.20
C ALA A 200 -14.70 14.90 -0.17
N HIS A 201 -14.04 14.25 0.79
CA HIS A 201 -13.12 14.91 1.72
C HIS A 201 -11.90 15.47 0.98
N CYS A 202 -11.28 14.68 0.11
CA CYS A 202 -10.12 15.12 -0.68
C CYS A 202 -10.43 16.29 -1.62
N LEU A 203 -11.64 16.39 -2.16
CA LEU A 203 -12.08 17.55 -2.96
C LEU A 203 -12.18 18.81 -2.11
N LYS A 204 -12.77 18.71 -0.91
CA LYS A 204 -12.94 19.85 0.00
C LYS A 204 -11.61 20.37 0.54
N LEU A 205 -10.67 19.48 0.83
CA LEU A 205 -9.35 19.82 1.35
C LEU A 205 -8.48 20.52 0.32
N GLY A 206 -8.41 20.02 -0.91
CA GLY A 206 -7.63 20.64 -1.98
C GLY A 206 -6.65 19.70 -2.69
N PRO A 207 -5.67 20.24 -3.44
CA PRO A 207 -4.84 19.45 -4.36
C PRO A 207 -3.87 18.48 -3.67
N LYS A 208 -3.41 18.76 -2.45
CA LYS A 208 -2.51 17.88 -1.71
C LYS A 208 -3.23 16.67 -1.09
N ALA A 209 -4.57 16.63 -1.09
CA ALA A 209 -5.34 15.50 -0.57
C ALA A 209 -5.78 14.58 -1.71
N GLN A 210 -5.44 13.30 -1.63
CA GLN A 210 -5.74 12.27 -2.61
C GLN A 210 -6.20 10.99 -1.92
N VAL A 211 -6.80 10.08 -2.69
CA VAL A 211 -7.40 8.84 -2.19
C VAL A 211 -6.39 7.70 -2.32
N VAL A 212 -6.32 6.85 -1.30
CA VAL A 212 -5.68 5.53 -1.36
C VAL A 212 -6.71 4.49 -1.73
N VAL A 213 -6.37 3.63 -2.67
CA VAL A 213 -7.17 2.45 -3.01
C VAL A 213 -6.47 1.22 -2.44
N ASP A 214 -6.92 0.78 -1.26
CA ASP A 214 -6.58 -0.53 -0.74
C ASP A 214 -7.43 -1.59 -1.42
N THR A 215 -6.78 -2.62 -1.99
CA THR A 215 -7.47 -3.66 -2.76
C THR A 215 -8.28 -4.62 -1.90
N GLY A 216 -7.99 -4.71 -0.59
CA GLY A 216 -8.73 -5.49 0.40
C GLY A 216 -9.98 -4.77 0.96
N HIS A 217 -10.02 -3.45 0.91
CA HIS A 217 -11.01 -2.62 1.59
C HIS A 217 -12.36 -2.48 0.84
N HIS A 218 -12.75 -3.49 0.10
CA HIS A 218 -13.97 -3.47 -0.71
C HIS A 218 -14.87 -4.68 -0.42
N ALA A 219 -16.18 -4.48 -0.50
CA ALA A 219 -17.12 -5.58 -0.47
C ALA A 219 -16.88 -6.55 -1.64
N PRO A 220 -17.15 -7.86 -1.47
CA PRO A 220 -17.05 -8.82 -2.57
C PRO A 220 -17.86 -8.36 -3.79
N GLY A 221 -17.25 -8.47 -4.98
CA GLY A 221 -17.90 -8.07 -6.24
C GLY A 221 -17.79 -6.59 -6.60
N THR A 222 -17.13 -5.76 -5.78
CA THR A 222 -16.84 -4.36 -6.13
C THR A 222 -15.92 -4.30 -7.36
N ASN A 223 -16.28 -3.47 -8.32
CA ASN A 223 -15.46 -3.17 -9.49
C ASN A 223 -14.41 -2.12 -9.12
N ILE A 224 -13.21 -2.58 -8.72
CA ILE A 224 -12.13 -1.71 -8.25
C ILE A 224 -11.50 -0.94 -9.42
N GLU A 225 -11.35 -1.56 -10.60
CA GLU A 225 -10.81 -0.89 -11.77
C GLU A 225 -11.68 0.31 -12.22
N PHE A 226 -12.99 0.27 -12.02
CA PHE A 226 -13.87 1.43 -12.23
C PHE A 226 -13.55 2.58 -11.26
N ILE A 227 -13.31 2.26 -9.99
CA ILE A 227 -12.91 3.24 -8.97
C ILE A 227 -11.59 3.90 -9.37
N VAL A 228 -10.61 3.09 -9.76
CA VAL A 228 -9.29 3.54 -10.21
C VAL A 228 -9.39 4.47 -11.42
N ALA A 229 -10.10 4.05 -12.46
CA ALA A 229 -10.32 4.86 -13.67
C ALA A 229 -11.01 6.20 -13.35
N THR A 230 -11.96 6.19 -12.41
CA THR A 230 -12.66 7.40 -11.98
C THR A 230 -11.74 8.34 -11.21
N LEU A 231 -11.01 7.84 -10.22
CA LEU A 231 -10.09 8.65 -9.42
C LEU A 231 -8.92 9.21 -10.25
N LEU A 232 -8.41 8.45 -11.23
CA LEU A 232 -7.41 8.95 -12.18
C LEU A 232 -7.96 10.10 -13.02
N ARG A 233 -9.16 9.93 -13.59
CA ARG A 233 -9.83 10.98 -14.38
C ARG A 233 -10.02 12.27 -13.58
N GLU A 234 -10.33 12.16 -12.29
CA GLU A 234 -10.56 13.29 -11.40
C GLU A 234 -9.24 13.85 -10.80
N GLY A 235 -8.07 13.24 -11.08
CA GLY A 235 -6.78 13.64 -10.53
C GLY A 235 -6.68 13.45 -9.01
N LYS A 236 -7.39 12.44 -8.48
CA LYS A 236 -7.50 12.16 -7.04
C LYS A 236 -7.02 10.78 -6.63
N LEU A 237 -6.49 9.96 -7.53
CA LEU A 237 -5.79 8.75 -7.16
C LEU A 237 -4.38 9.13 -6.69
N GLY A 238 -4.06 8.91 -5.41
CA GLY A 238 -2.75 9.20 -4.82
C GLY A 238 -1.89 7.98 -4.61
N ALA A 239 -2.51 6.87 -4.21
CA ALA A 239 -1.78 5.64 -3.91
C ALA A 239 -2.64 4.40 -4.02
N PHE A 240 -1.95 3.27 -4.06
CA PHE A 240 -2.51 1.95 -3.80
C PHE A 240 -1.91 1.37 -2.52
N ASP A 241 -2.72 0.55 -1.85
CA ASP A 241 -2.31 -0.44 -0.87
C ASP A 241 -2.73 -1.81 -1.42
N PHE A 242 -1.74 -2.50 -2.02
CA PHE A 242 -1.98 -3.77 -2.70
C PHE A 242 -1.91 -4.94 -1.73
N ASN A 243 -2.94 -5.74 -1.75
CA ASN A 243 -3.02 -7.05 -1.12
C ASN A 243 -3.95 -7.96 -1.92
N SER A 244 -4.26 -9.12 -1.41
CA SER A 244 -5.31 -10.00 -1.92
C SER A 244 -6.29 -10.35 -0.81
N ARG A 245 -7.53 -10.54 -1.20
CA ARG A 245 -8.62 -10.93 -0.32
C ARG A 245 -9.57 -11.91 -0.97
N PHE A 246 -10.32 -12.64 -0.17
CA PHE A 246 -11.49 -13.40 -0.61
C PHE A 246 -12.79 -12.76 -0.14
N TYR A 247 -12.89 -12.39 1.13
CA TYR A 247 -14.15 -11.94 1.72
C TYR A 247 -14.06 -10.57 2.41
N ALA A 248 -12.92 -10.25 2.99
CA ALA A 248 -12.73 -9.07 3.81
C ALA A 248 -11.31 -8.51 3.62
N ASP A 249 -10.81 -7.79 4.61
CA ASP A 249 -9.45 -7.31 4.69
C ASP A 249 -8.54 -8.46 5.14
N ASP A 250 -8.22 -9.32 4.22
CA ASP A 250 -7.50 -10.56 4.49
C ASP A 250 -5.98 -10.38 4.45
N ASP A 251 -5.49 -9.25 3.92
CA ASP A 251 -4.07 -8.86 3.79
C ASP A 251 -3.16 -9.95 3.22
N LEU A 252 -3.68 -10.76 2.32
CA LEU A 252 -2.93 -11.84 1.69
C LEU A 252 -1.95 -11.30 0.64
N MET A 253 -0.97 -12.14 0.25
CA MET A 253 -0.03 -11.80 -0.82
C MET A 253 -0.76 -11.33 -2.08
N VAL A 254 -0.41 -10.16 -2.58
CA VAL A 254 -1.05 -9.56 -3.74
C VAL A 254 -1.01 -10.49 -4.96
N GLY A 255 -2.12 -10.56 -5.69
CA GLY A 255 -2.28 -11.42 -6.86
C GLY A 255 -2.44 -12.91 -6.54
N ALA A 256 -2.49 -13.31 -5.25
CA ALA A 256 -2.63 -14.72 -4.87
C ALA A 256 -4.09 -15.21 -4.95
N ALA A 257 -5.06 -14.35 -4.67
CA ALA A 257 -6.48 -14.72 -4.69
C ALA A 257 -7.15 -14.42 -6.05
N ASP A 258 -6.96 -13.22 -6.58
CA ASP A 258 -7.53 -12.79 -7.87
C ASP A 258 -6.49 -12.04 -8.73
N PRO A 259 -5.63 -12.78 -9.45
CA PRO A 259 -4.63 -12.17 -10.34
C PRO A 259 -5.27 -11.44 -11.53
N PHE A 260 -6.50 -11.81 -11.93
CA PHE A 260 -7.19 -11.12 -13.00
C PHE A 260 -7.69 -9.74 -12.56
N GLN A 261 -8.14 -9.58 -11.31
CA GLN A 261 -8.49 -8.28 -10.75
C GLN A 261 -7.26 -7.35 -10.72
N LEU A 262 -6.12 -7.84 -10.23
CA LEU A 262 -4.88 -7.07 -10.22
C LEU A 262 -4.47 -6.60 -11.63
N PHE A 263 -4.57 -7.48 -12.63
CA PHE A 263 -4.32 -7.13 -14.03
C PHE A 263 -5.27 -6.02 -14.51
N ARG A 264 -6.59 -6.12 -14.25
CA ARG A 264 -7.56 -5.11 -14.67
C ARG A 264 -7.30 -3.75 -14.01
N ILE A 265 -6.92 -3.74 -12.74
CA ILE A 265 -6.50 -2.54 -12.02
C ILE A 265 -5.28 -1.91 -12.70
N MET A 266 -4.21 -2.69 -12.92
CA MET A 266 -3.00 -2.20 -13.57
C MET A 266 -3.23 -1.75 -15.02
N TYR A 267 -4.16 -2.38 -15.73
CA TYR A 267 -4.58 -1.94 -17.06
C TYR A 267 -5.18 -0.51 -17.01
N GLU A 268 -6.10 -0.24 -16.09
CA GLU A 268 -6.68 1.10 -15.94
C GLU A 268 -5.65 2.14 -15.47
N VAL A 269 -4.72 1.76 -14.60
CA VAL A 269 -3.60 2.61 -14.18
C VAL A 269 -2.77 3.03 -15.39
N ILE A 270 -2.34 2.09 -16.22
CA ILE A 270 -1.49 2.37 -17.39
C ILE A 270 -2.25 3.18 -18.43
N ARG A 271 -3.48 2.79 -18.74
CA ARG A 271 -4.33 3.48 -19.71
C ARG A 271 -4.71 4.90 -19.27
N GLY A 272 -4.94 5.10 -17.99
CA GLY A 272 -5.27 6.40 -17.39
C GLY A 272 -4.05 7.29 -17.15
N GLY A 273 -2.84 6.87 -17.50
CA GLY A 273 -1.60 7.64 -17.27
C GLY A 273 -1.16 7.68 -15.80
N GLY A 274 -1.67 6.77 -14.96
CA GLY A 274 -1.32 6.70 -13.53
C GLY A 274 -0.04 5.92 -13.23
N PHE A 275 0.64 5.37 -14.23
CA PHE A 275 1.93 4.70 -14.06
C PHE A 275 3.07 5.74 -14.05
N THR A 276 3.04 6.59 -13.04
CA THR A 276 3.98 7.71 -12.82
C THR A 276 4.35 7.78 -11.34
N PRO A 277 5.39 8.54 -10.97
CA PRO A 277 5.74 8.77 -9.57
C PRO A 277 4.65 9.48 -8.75
N ASP A 278 3.65 10.10 -9.39
CA ASP A 278 2.57 10.81 -8.70
C ASP A 278 1.54 9.85 -8.08
N VAL A 279 1.54 8.58 -8.50
CA VAL A 279 0.73 7.52 -7.90
C VAL A 279 1.67 6.53 -7.21
N ALA A 280 1.58 6.45 -5.89
CA ALA A 280 2.40 5.50 -5.11
C ALA A 280 1.80 4.08 -5.17
N PHE A 281 2.68 3.09 -5.33
CA PHE A 281 2.31 1.66 -5.33
C PHE A 281 2.92 1.02 -4.10
N MET A 282 2.14 0.79 -3.05
CA MET A 282 2.57 0.13 -1.84
C MET A 282 1.92 -1.25 -1.72
N LEU A 283 2.59 -2.16 -1.04
CA LEU A 283 1.98 -3.38 -0.53
C LEU A 283 1.40 -3.08 0.85
N ASP A 284 0.20 -3.58 1.15
CA ASP A 284 -0.30 -3.66 2.53
C ASP A 284 -0.67 -5.10 2.86
N GLN A 285 0.23 -5.78 3.56
CA GLN A 285 0.18 -7.23 3.77
C GLN A 285 0.66 -7.58 5.16
N CYS A 286 -0.02 -8.59 5.75
CA CYS A 286 0.35 -9.16 7.03
C CYS A 286 0.51 -10.68 6.88
N HIS A 287 1.71 -11.20 7.12
CA HIS A 287 2.03 -12.61 6.96
C HIS A 287 2.09 -13.32 8.31
N ASN A 288 1.16 -14.20 8.59
CA ASN A 288 1.12 -14.98 9.84
C ASN A 288 1.53 -16.45 9.67
N ILE A 289 1.59 -16.94 8.44
CA ILE A 289 1.97 -18.32 8.09
C ILE A 289 3.26 -18.31 7.26
N GLU A 290 3.33 -17.44 6.26
CA GLU A 290 4.41 -17.36 5.29
C GLU A 290 5.68 -16.76 5.91
N ALA A 291 6.84 -17.18 5.40
CA ALA A 291 8.09 -16.47 5.67
C ALA A 291 8.04 -15.07 5.07
N LYS A 292 8.35 -14.04 5.88
CA LYS A 292 8.10 -12.63 5.57
C LYS A 292 8.74 -12.18 4.24
N ILE A 293 10.05 -12.26 4.16
CA ILE A 293 10.80 -11.75 3.00
C ILE A 293 10.42 -12.47 1.71
N PRO A 294 10.36 -13.81 1.63
CA PRO A 294 9.87 -14.50 0.43
C PRO A 294 8.46 -14.13 0.01
N ALA A 295 7.55 -13.90 0.97
CA ALA A 295 6.18 -13.49 0.69
C ALA A 295 6.15 -12.09 0.04
N ILE A 296 6.92 -11.14 0.56
CA ILE A 296 7.03 -9.78 -0.01
C ILE A 296 7.68 -9.85 -1.40
N ILE A 297 8.78 -10.60 -1.59
CA ILE A 297 9.38 -10.80 -2.92
C ILE A 297 8.34 -11.35 -3.90
N ARG A 298 7.55 -12.35 -3.50
CA ARG A 298 6.48 -12.92 -4.34
C ARG A 298 5.45 -11.86 -4.72
N SER A 299 5.05 -11.03 -3.78
CA SER A 299 4.07 -9.96 -4.00
C SER A 299 4.60 -8.90 -4.98
N VAL A 300 5.83 -8.46 -4.83
CA VAL A 300 6.50 -7.56 -5.78
C VAL A 300 6.54 -8.18 -7.19
N MET A 301 6.88 -9.46 -7.29
CA MET A 301 6.88 -10.18 -8.58
C MET A 301 5.48 -10.25 -9.20
N ASN A 302 4.43 -10.46 -8.40
CA ASN A 302 3.05 -10.52 -8.88
C ASN A 302 2.56 -9.15 -9.40
N VAL A 303 2.94 -8.04 -8.73
CA VAL A 303 2.67 -6.67 -9.23
C VAL A 303 3.40 -6.45 -10.57
N GLN A 304 4.67 -6.85 -10.68
CA GLN A 304 5.40 -6.77 -11.95
C GLN A 304 4.75 -7.60 -13.07
N GLU A 305 4.24 -8.80 -12.75
CA GLU A 305 3.56 -9.65 -13.73
C GLU A 305 2.28 -9.00 -14.25
N ALA A 306 1.44 -8.46 -13.35
CA ALA A 306 0.22 -7.76 -13.73
C ALA A 306 0.53 -6.51 -14.57
N THR A 307 1.56 -5.74 -14.19
CA THR A 307 2.03 -4.57 -14.93
C THR A 307 2.51 -4.95 -16.33
N ALA A 308 3.32 -6.00 -16.46
CA ALA A 308 3.84 -6.46 -17.76
C ALA A 308 2.70 -6.85 -18.69
N LYS A 309 1.71 -7.62 -18.21
CA LYS A 309 0.52 -8.00 -18.98
C LYS A 309 -0.30 -6.78 -19.41
N ALA A 310 -0.49 -5.81 -18.53
CA ALA A 310 -1.23 -4.60 -18.80
C ALA A 310 -0.53 -3.70 -19.86
N LEU A 311 0.80 -3.62 -19.82
CA LEU A 311 1.61 -2.92 -20.82
C LEU A 311 1.56 -3.59 -22.21
N LEU A 312 1.24 -4.88 -22.28
CA LEU A 312 1.15 -5.62 -23.54
C LEU A 312 -0.24 -5.54 -24.21
N VAL A 313 -1.23 -4.90 -23.60
CA VAL A 313 -2.53 -4.71 -24.22
C VAL A 313 -2.39 -3.89 -25.51
N ASP A 314 -2.87 -4.42 -26.64
CA ASP A 314 -2.90 -3.70 -27.92
C ASP A 314 -3.98 -2.63 -27.89
N GLY A 315 -3.58 -1.41 -27.52
CA GLY A 315 -4.50 -0.28 -27.37
C GLY A 315 -5.14 0.16 -28.68
N GLU A 316 -4.49 -0.02 -29.85
CA GLU A 316 -5.03 0.32 -31.17
C GLU A 316 -6.12 -0.68 -31.55
N ALA A 317 -5.84 -1.97 -31.44
CA ALA A 317 -6.82 -3.03 -31.73
C ALA A 317 -8.06 -2.91 -30.79
N LEU A 318 -7.80 -2.64 -29.49
CA LEU A 318 -8.88 -2.44 -28.53
C LEU A 318 -9.76 -1.23 -28.88
N ALA A 319 -9.14 -0.09 -29.19
CA ALA A 319 -9.87 1.13 -29.57
C ALA A 319 -10.68 0.94 -30.85
N ALA A 320 -10.14 0.22 -31.85
CA ALA A 320 -10.84 -0.10 -33.09
C ALA A 320 -12.06 -0.99 -32.83
N ALA A 321 -11.92 -2.04 -32.02
CA ALA A 321 -13.02 -2.93 -31.65
C ALA A 321 -14.12 -2.17 -30.87
N GLN A 322 -13.73 -1.33 -29.93
CA GLN A 322 -14.64 -0.47 -29.14
C GLN A 322 -15.42 0.49 -30.06
N ALA A 323 -14.74 1.15 -30.99
CA ALA A 323 -15.38 2.08 -31.94
C ALA A 323 -16.36 1.37 -32.89
N ALA A 324 -16.09 0.11 -33.25
CA ALA A 324 -16.96 -0.72 -34.06
C ALA A 324 -18.12 -1.34 -33.26
N GLY A 325 -18.14 -1.24 -31.92
CA GLY A 325 -19.10 -1.93 -31.06
C GLY A 325 -18.91 -3.44 -31.04
N ASP A 326 -17.73 -3.95 -31.47
CA ASP A 326 -17.41 -5.37 -31.43
C ASP A 326 -16.91 -5.78 -30.06
N VAL A 327 -17.85 -6.13 -29.19
CA VAL A 327 -17.63 -6.48 -27.78
C VAL A 327 -16.75 -7.74 -27.67
N LEU A 328 -16.90 -8.70 -28.56
CA LEU A 328 -16.14 -9.94 -28.52
C LEU A 328 -14.68 -9.69 -28.90
N ALA A 329 -14.43 -8.92 -29.96
CA ALA A 329 -13.06 -8.55 -30.34
C ALA A 329 -12.39 -7.70 -29.24
N ALA A 330 -13.10 -6.72 -28.67
CA ALA A 330 -12.57 -5.91 -27.56
C ALA A 330 -12.21 -6.77 -26.34
N ASN A 331 -13.09 -7.70 -25.95
CA ASN A 331 -12.79 -8.62 -24.84
C ASN A 331 -11.61 -9.56 -25.17
N ALA A 332 -11.51 -10.06 -26.41
CA ALA A 332 -10.40 -10.92 -26.81
C ALA A 332 -9.03 -10.22 -26.64
N VAL A 333 -8.90 -8.94 -27.04
CA VAL A 333 -7.67 -8.17 -26.85
C VAL A 333 -7.21 -8.13 -25.39
N ILE A 334 -8.15 -7.90 -24.47
CA ILE A 334 -7.87 -7.88 -23.02
C ILE A 334 -7.45 -9.28 -22.54
N MET A 335 -8.20 -10.31 -22.94
CA MET A 335 -7.93 -11.70 -22.51
C MET A 335 -6.64 -12.26 -23.08
N ASP A 336 -6.28 -11.90 -24.31
CA ASP A 336 -5.01 -12.33 -24.94
C ASP A 336 -3.81 -11.74 -24.17
N ALA A 337 -3.87 -10.46 -23.80
CA ALA A 337 -2.84 -9.84 -22.96
C ALA A 337 -2.75 -10.50 -21.58
N TYR A 338 -3.88 -10.74 -20.92
CA TYR A 338 -3.91 -11.42 -19.61
C TYR A 338 -3.34 -12.84 -19.67
N ASN A 339 -3.64 -13.60 -20.73
CA ASN A 339 -3.17 -14.98 -20.90
C ASN A 339 -1.72 -15.08 -21.38
N THR A 340 -1.10 -13.96 -21.76
CA THR A 340 0.31 -13.96 -22.20
C THR A 340 1.23 -14.35 -21.05
N ASP A 341 2.11 -15.34 -21.27
CA ASP A 341 3.15 -15.69 -20.31
C ASP A 341 4.29 -14.66 -20.36
N VAL A 342 4.28 -13.75 -19.41
CA VAL A 342 5.29 -12.67 -19.28
C VAL A 342 6.51 -13.05 -18.43
N ARG A 343 6.55 -14.28 -17.87
CA ARG A 343 7.66 -14.72 -17.02
C ARG A 343 9.00 -14.72 -17.73
N PRO A 344 9.12 -15.15 -19.02
CA PRO A 344 10.37 -15.01 -19.77
C PRO A 344 10.83 -13.55 -19.88
N LEU A 345 9.92 -12.63 -20.23
CA LEU A 345 10.20 -11.19 -20.30
C LEU A 345 10.71 -10.62 -18.96
N LEU A 346 10.06 -10.98 -17.86
CA LEU A 346 10.46 -10.52 -16.54
C LEU A 346 11.83 -11.07 -16.09
N ARG A 347 12.19 -12.28 -16.52
CA ARG A 347 13.55 -12.83 -16.31
C ARG A 347 14.59 -12.01 -17.08
N GLU A 348 14.36 -11.75 -18.36
CA GLU A 348 15.24 -10.90 -19.18
C GLU A 348 15.40 -9.50 -18.56
N VAL A 349 14.32 -8.88 -18.10
CA VAL A 349 14.36 -7.55 -17.42
C VAL A 349 15.29 -7.60 -16.22
N ARG A 350 15.19 -8.62 -15.35
CA ARG A 350 16.06 -8.78 -14.19
C ARG A 350 17.51 -8.99 -14.59
N GLU A 351 17.78 -9.86 -15.55
CA GLU A 351 19.13 -10.10 -16.08
C GLU A 351 19.76 -8.82 -16.67
N GLU A 352 18.97 -8.02 -17.40
CA GLU A 352 19.42 -6.72 -17.91
C GLU A 352 19.68 -5.68 -16.81
N MET A 353 19.06 -5.85 -15.62
CA MET A 353 19.34 -5.06 -14.41
C MET A 353 20.52 -5.63 -13.60
N GLY A 354 21.15 -6.73 -14.04
CA GLY A 354 22.22 -7.40 -13.32
C GLY A 354 21.77 -8.23 -12.12
N LEU A 355 20.48 -8.59 -12.09
CA LEU A 355 19.86 -9.37 -11.02
C LEU A 355 19.69 -10.85 -11.41
N ASP A 356 19.44 -11.70 -10.40
CA ASP A 356 19.09 -13.09 -10.64
C ASP A 356 17.71 -13.19 -11.32
N ALA A 357 17.58 -14.08 -12.28
CA ALA A 357 16.32 -14.33 -12.98
C ALA A 357 15.19 -14.81 -12.04
N ASP A 358 15.54 -15.48 -10.93
CA ASP A 358 14.61 -15.97 -9.91
C ASP A 358 14.96 -15.41 -8.50
N PRO A 359 14.32 -14.29 -8.10
CA PRO A 359 14.57 -13.65 -6.80
C PRO A 359 14.31 -14.55 -5.59
N ILE A 360 13.32 -15.45 -5.66
CA ILE A 360 13.00 -16.38 -4.56
C ILE A 360 14.13 -17.41 -4.39
N ALA A 361 14.60 -17.99 -5.50
CA ALA A 361 15.73 -18.91 -5.46
C ALA A 361 17.02 -18.20 -5.03
N ALA A 362 17.24 -16.96 -5.46
CA ALA A 362 18.35 -16.12 -5.02
C ALA A 362 18.32 -15.86 -3.52
N TYR A 363 17.15 -15.50 -2.96
CA TYR A 363 16.99 -15.36 -1.52
C TYR A 363 17.31 -16.66 -0.76
N ALA A 364 16.81 -17.79 -1.22
CA ALA A 364 17.09 -19.08 -0.60
C ALA A 364 18.60 -19.41 -0.56
N ARG A 365 19.35 -19.00 -1.58
CA ARG A 365 20.82 -19.19 -1.66
C ARG A 365 21.63 -18.16 -0.86
N SER A 366 21.03 -17.02 -0.51
CA SER A 366 21.74 -15.90 0.14
C SER A 366 22.22 -16.23 1.57
N GLY A 367 21.60 -17.19 2.25
CA GLY A 367 21.84 -17.49 3.65
C GLY A 367 21.24 -16.47 4.62
N TRP A 368 20.50 -15.47 4.11
CA TRP A 368 19.93 -14.40 4.95
C TRP A 368 18.98 -14.94 6.03
N ALA A 369 18.11 -15.89 5.67
CA ALA A 369 17.17 -16.50 6.62
C ALA A 369 17.91 -17.14 7.82
N GLN A 370 18.99 -17.89 7.57
CA GLN A 370 19.78 -18.51 8.62
C GLN A 370 20.50 -17.46 9.48
N LYS A 371 21.05 -16.43 8.84
CA LYS A 371 21.72 -15.31 9.51
C LYS A 371 20.78 -14.61 10.50
N ILE A 372 19.61 -14.17 10.05
CA ILE A 372 18.68 -13.41 10.92
C ILE A 372 18.13 -14.26 12.06
N VAL A 373 17.89 -15.56 11.84
CA VAL A 373 17.49 -16.47 12.92
C VAL A 373 18.60 -16.61 13.98
N ALA A 374 19.87 -16.65 13.57
CA ALA A 374 20.99 -16.76 14.49
C ALA A 374 21.27 -15.44 15.25
N GLU A 375 21.08 -14.28 14.61
CA GLU A 375 21.41 -12.97 15.17
C GLU A 375 20.27 -12.37 16.01
N ARG A 376 19.02 -12.62 15.64
CA ARG A 376 17.82 -12.05 16.28
C ARG A 376 17.24 -12.99 17.34
N VAL A 377 18.08 -13.41 18.29
CA VAL A 377 17.68 -14.28 19.40
C VAL A 377 17.29 -13.42 20.61
N GLY A 378 16.07 -13.58 21.11
CA GLY A 378 15.55 -12.89 22.30
C GLY A 378 15.17 -11.41 22.04
N GLY A 379 14.45 -10.80 23.00
CA GLY A 379 13.92 -9.45 22.91
C GLY A 379 12.44 -9.44 22.49
N GLU A 380 11.78 -8.33 22.76
CA GLU A 380 10.45 -8.05 22.20
C GLU A 380 10.61 -7.90 20.69
N GLN A 381 9.84 -8.68 19.94
CA GLN A 381 9.84 -8.62 18.50
C GLN A 381 8.78 -7.61 18.06
N ALA A 382 9.19 -6.58 17.31
CA ALA A 382 8.27 -5.64 16.72
C ALA A 382 7.22 -6.39 15.89
N GLY A 383 5.96 -6.19 16.20
CA GLY A 383 4.86 -6.86 15.52
C GLY A 383 3.60 -6.01 15.49
N TRP A 384 2.69 -6.41 14.64
CA TRP A 384 1.36 -5.86 14.53
C TRP A 384 0.58 -6.18 15.80
N GLY A 385 0.21 -5.19 16.60
CA GLY A 385 -0.49 -5.38 17.87
C GLY A 385 0.41 -5.75 19.05
N ALA A 386 1.70 -5.40 19.03
CA ALA A 386 2.57 -5.44 20.21
C ALA A 386 2.38 -4.18 21.07
#